data_1562e3f74ea5e87151e60e95279e6edd
#
_entry.id   1562e3f74ea5e87151e60e95279e6edd
#
_cell.length_a   1.000
_cell.length_b   1.000
_cell.length_c   1.000
_cell.angle_alpha   90.00
_cell.angle_beta   90.00
_cell.angle_gamma   90.00
#
_symmetry.space_group_name_H-M   'P 1'
#
loop_
_entity.id
_entity.type
_entity.pdbx_description
1 polymer ?
#
loop_
_entity_poly.entity_id
_entity_poly.type
_entity_poly.pdbx_seq_one_letter_code
_entity_poly.pdbx_strand_id
1 'polypeptide(L)'
;SYFGYDMTNAALALQNAGASDQDDDGLLEFLMGAVKVDIDINFIVCGDSAVKVQAARDIADKMRELGLEVTLRELNWNDYQTALQEGDYDMYYAEVKLSADFNISELVTEDGSLNYGEILDPGYDTYIGDYLAATDTDRQMYCELMCQYFTQTAPIVPICFEKTEMLTHRGVVSGASPTQYDLFHDFASWTIEIERGDAAQ
;
A
#
# COMPACT_ATOMS: atom_id res chain seq x y z
N SER A 1 -10.68 13.61 3.41
CA SER A 1 -10.94 12.89 4.65
C SER A 1 -9.76 11.96 4.93
N TYR A 2 -9.16 12.02 6.10
CA TYR A 2 -8.05 11.16 6.48
C TYR A 2 -8.57 10.04 7.38
N PHE A 3 -8.37 8.78 7.00
CA PHE A 3 -8.66 7.65 7.86
C PHE A 3 -7.45 7.38 8.75
N GLY A 4 -7.55 7.72 10.03
CA GLY A 4 -6.60 7.29 11.05
C GLY A 4 -6.95 5.89 11.57
N TYR A 5 -6.02 5.27 12.30
CA TYR A 5 -6.30 4.04 13.02
C TYR A 5 -7.39 4.27 14.07
N ASP A 6 -8.53 3.62 13.92
CA ASP A 6 -9.69 3.76 14.81
C ASP A 6 -10.55 2.49 14.77
N MET A 7 -10.39 1.63 15.77
CA MET A 7 -11.12 0.37 15.90
C MET A 7 -12.62 0.59 16.12
N THR A 8 -13.01 1.70 16.78
CA THR A 8 -14.42 1.99 17.02
C THR A 8 -15.14 2.35 15.72
N ASN A 9 -14.50 3.20 14.90
CA ASN A 9 -15.05 3.55 13.60
C ASN A 9 -15.02 2.35 12.63
N ALA A 10 -14.02 1.47 12.72
CA ALA A 10 -13.97 0.25 11.92
C ALA A 10 -15.14 -0.69 12.27
N ALA A 11 -15.39 -0.92 13.56
CA ALA A 11 -16.54 -1.72 14.01
C ALA A 11 -17.87 -1.11 13.56
N LEU A 12 -18.01 0.22 13.67
CA LEU A 12 -19.21 0.91 13.20
C LEU A 12 -19.39 0.81 11.67
N ALA A 13 -18.31 0.87 10.91
CA ALA A 13 -18.36 0.70 9.45
C ALA A 13 -18.82 -0.70 9.05
N LEU A 14 -18.32 -1.75 9.72
CA LEU A 14 -18.77 -3.12 9.51
C LEU A 14 -20.26 -3.28 9.85
N GLN A 15 -20.70 -2.73 10.99
CA GLN A 15 -22.11 -2.75 11.37
C GLN A 15 -23.00 -1.99 10.36
N ASN A 16 -22.56 -0.83 9.88
CA ASN A 16 -23.28 -0.08 8.86
C ASN A 16 -23.35 -0.79 7.51
N ALA A 17 -22.35 -1.62 7.20
CA ALA A 17 -22.34 -2.52 6.05
C ALA A 17 -23.27 -3.73 6.23
N GLY A 18 -23.81 -3.95 7.44
CA GLY A 18 -24.73 -5.04 7.74
C GLY A 18 -24.08 -6.27 8.36
N ALA A 19 -22.78 -6.18 8.70
CA ALA A 19 -22.11 -7.25 9.43
C ALA A 19 -22.52 -7.26 10.90
N SER A 20 -22.84 -8.43 11.45
CA SER A 20 -23.18 -8.60 12.87
C SER A 20 -23.02 -10.07 13.27
N ASP A 21 -22.71 -10.30 14.53
CA ASP A 21 -22.72 -11.65 15.13
C ASP A 21 -24.18 -12.10 15.29
N GLN A 22 -24.58 -13.11 14.54
CA GLN A 22 -25.98 -13.56 14.46
C GLN A 22 -26.30 -14.71 15.41
N ASP A 23 -25.28 -15.42 15.89
CA ASP A 23 -25.44 -16.62 16.72
C ASP A 23 -24.63 -16.62 18.01
N ASP A 24 -24.07 -15.45 18.38
CA ASP A 24 -23.30 -15.20 19.60
C ASP A 24 -22.02 -16.07 19.70
N ASP A 25 -21.38 -16.38 18.56
CA ASP A 25 -20.12 -17.11 18.53
C ASP A 25 -18.87 -16.19 18.51
N GLY A 26 -19.09 -14.88 18.39
CA GLY A 26 -18.06 -13.85 18.40
C GLY A 26 -17.53 -13.49 17.02
N LEU A 27 -18.03 -14.11 15.96
CA LEU A 27 -17.70 -13.80 14.58
C LEU A 27 -18.80 -12.95 13.90
N LEU A 28 -18.41 -12.21 12.88
CA LEU A 28 -19.35 -11.38 12.14
C LEU A 28 -19.78 -12.07 10.85
N GLU A 29 -21.08 -12.00 10.57
CA GLU A 29 -21.68 -12.50 9.35
C GLU A 29 -22.51 -11.43 8.65
N PHE A 30 -22.81 -11.71 7.39
CA PHE A 30 -23.85 -11.03 6.64
C PHE A 30 -25.12 -11.88 6.54
N LEU A 31 -26.28 -11.21 6.59
CA LEU A 31 -27.55 -11.85 6.24
C LEU A 31 -27.90 -11.54 4.78
N MET A 32 -27.88 -12.57 3.94
CA MET A 32 -28.38 -12.50 2.57
C MET A 32 -29.79 -13.12 2.52
N GLY A 33 -30.79 -12.29 2.80
CA GLY A 33 -32.17 -12.77 2.99
C GLY A 33 -32.29 -13.57 4.29
N ALA A 34 -32.52 -14.88 4.20
CA ALA A 34 -32.58 -15.80 5.36
C ALA A 34 -31.31 -16.67 5.50
N VAL A 35 -30.29 -16.41 4.68
CA VAL A 35 -29.03 -17.18 4.69
C VAL A 35 -27.97 -16.38 5.41
N LYS A 36 -27.36 -17.01 6.43
CA LYS A 36 -26.17 -16.52 7.11
C LYS A 36 -24.94 -16.79 6.22
N VAL A 37 -24.11 -15.80 6.02
CA VAL A 37 -22.85 -15.90 5.26
C VAL A 37 -21.72 -15.41 6.15
N ASP A 38 -20.83 -16.31 6.53
CA ASP A 38 -19.66 -16.02 7.35
C ASP A 38 -18.67 -15.12 6.57
N ILE A 39 -18.03 -14.18 7.27
CA ILE A 39 -17.01 -13.31 6.69
C ILE A 39 -15.65 -13.97 6.95
N ASP A 40 -15.22 -14.82 6.02
CA ASP A 40 -13.91 -15.47 6.02
C ASP A 40 -12.99 -14.74 5.04
N ILE A 41 -11.83 -14.30 5.53
CA ILE A 41 -10.87 -13.52 4.76
C ILE A 41 -9.57 -14.31 4.62
N ASN A 42 -9.26 -14.71 3.40
CA ASN A 42 -7.99 -15.31 3.03
C ASN A 42 -6.97 -14.19 2.72
N PHE A 43 -6.08 -13.90 3.68
CA PHE A 43 -5.09 -12.83 3.58
C PHE A 43 -3.71 -13.41 3.29
N ILE A 44 -3.07 -13.02 2.19
CA ILE A 44 -1.76 -13.52 1.79
C ILE A 44 -0.66 -12.46 1.92
N VAL A 45 0.53 -12.90 2.30
CA VAL A 45 1.75 -12.08 2.38
C VAL A 45 2.96 -12.89 1.92
N CYS A 46 3.90 -12.23 1.20
CA CYS A 46 5.19 -12.86 0.88
C CYS A 46 6.07 -12.96 2.12
N GLY A 47 6.52 -14.17 2.44
CA GLY A 47 7.31 -14.51 3.62
C GLY A 47 8.78 -14.04 3.56
N ASP A 48 9.24 -13.49 2.44
CA ASP A 48 10.65 -13.09 2.24
C ASP A 48 11.07 -11.86 3.06
N SER A 49 10.11 -11.14 3.64
CA SER A 49 10.35 -9.95 4.46
C SER A 49 9.69 -10.07 5.83
N ALA A 50 10.49 -10.22 6.87
CA ALA A 50 10.00 -10.31 8.26
C ALA A 50 9.18 -9.07 8.67
N VAL A 51 9.51 -7.88 8.15
CA VAL A 51 8.79 -6.64 8.45
C VAL A 51 7.39 -6.67 7.85
N LYS A 52 7.26 -7.10 6.59
CA LYS A 52 5.95 -7.22 5.92
C LYS A 52 5.08 -8.29 6.58
N VAL A 53 5.68 -9.43 6.90
CA VAL A 53 4.99 -10.52 7.62
C VAL A 53 4.48 -10.04 8.96
N GLN A 54 5.30 -9.31 9.75
CA GLN A 54 4.84 -8.77 11.03
C GLN A 54 3.70 -7.77 10.86
N ALA A 55 3.80 -6.86 9.91
CA ALA A 55 2.73 -5.91 9.61
C ALA A 55 1.42 -6.61 9.20
N ALA A 56 1.51 -7.64 8.35
CA ALA A 56 0.34 -8.42 7.95
C ALA A 56 -0.29 -9.19 9.14
N ARG A 57 0.55 -9.73 10.05
CA ARG A 57 0.07 -10.36 11.30
C ARG A 57 -0.66 -9.37 12.18
N ASP A 58 -0.07 -8.18 12.39
CA ASP A 58 -0.68 -7.13 13.22
C ASP A 58 -2.04 -6.67 12.62
N ILE A 59 -2.14 -6.55 11.29
CA ILE A 59 -3.40 -6.24 10.60
C ILE A 59 -4.42 -7.36 10.80
N ALA A 60 -4.03 -8.62 10.54
CA ALA A 60 -4.92 -9.77 10.70
C ALA A 60 -5.43 -9.90 12.14
N ASP A 61 -4.57 -9.67 13.15
CA ASP A 61 -4.96 -9.71 14.55
C ASP A 61 -5.98 -8.60 14.89
N LYS A 62 -5.81 -7.39 14.33
CA LYS A 62 -6.80 -6.32 14.50
C LYS A 62 -8.13 -6.60 13.81
N MET A 63 -8.10 -7.26 12.68
CA MET A 63 -9.33 -7.70 12.01
C MET A 63 -10.07 -8.78 12.82
N ARG A 64 -9.34 -9.73 13.41
CA ARG A 64 -9.91 -10.74 14.33
C ARG A 64 -10.49 -10.11 15.60
N GLU A 65 -9.86 -9.07 16.17
CA GLU A 65 -10.42 -8.29 17.29
C GLU A 65 -11.77 -7.63 16.95
N LEU A 66 -12.04 -7.39 15.66
CA LEU A 66 -13.32 -6.86 15.17
C LEU A 66 -14.36 -7.97 14.92
N GLY A 67 -14.02 -9.23 15.13
CA GLY A 67 -14.90 -10.37 14.90
C GLY A 67 -14.85 -10.91 13.46
N LEU A 68 -13.82 -10.58 12.68
CA LEU A 68 -13.65 -11.17 11.34
C LEU A 68 -12.86 -12.46 11.42
N GLU A 69 -13.29 -13.51 10.71
CA GLU A 69 -12.47 -14.70 10.54
C GLU A 69 -11.38 -14.40 9.49
N VAL A 70 -10.11 -14.47 9.89
CA VAL A 70 -8.98 -14.14 9.00
C VAL A 70 -7.97 -15.27 9.00
N THR A 71 -7.77 -15.88 7.85
CA THR A 71 -6.71 -16.84 7.58
C THR A 71 -5.51 -16.12 6.94
N LEU A 72 -4.43 -15.89 7.71
CA LEU A 72 -3.19 -15.32 7.18
C LEU A 72 -2.28 -16.42 6.64
N ARG A 73 -1.94 -16.35 5.34
CA ARG A 73 -1.02 -17.26 4.66
C ARG A 73 0.29 -16.57 4.35
N GLU A 74 1.36 -17.06 4.94
CA GLU A 74 2.72 -16.61 4.66
C GLU A 74 3.32 -17.52 3.58
N LEU A 75 3.44 -17.00 2.37
CA LEU A 75 3.83 -17.77 1.19
C LEU A 75 5.28 -17.42 0.78
N ASN A 76 6.01 -18.40 0.23
CA ASN A 76 7.23 -18.07 -0.48
C ASN A 76 6.91 -17.29 -1.77
N TRP A 77 7.92 -16.66 -2.38
CA TRP A 77 7.72 -15.79 -3.53
C TRP A 77 6.95 -16.46 -4.70
N ASN A 78 7.30 -17.70 -5.01
CA ASN A 78 6.66 -18.40 -6.14
C ASN A 78 5.18 -18.71 -5.86
N ASP A 79 4.87 -19.23 -4.66
CA ASP A 79 3.51 -19.55 -4.26
C ASP A 79 2.67 -18.25 -4.11
N TYR A 80 3.28 -17.17 -3.62
CA TYR A 80 2.65 -15.86 -3.53
C TYR A 80 2.27 -15.31 -4.91
N GLN A 81 3.20 -15.38 -5.88
CA GLN A 81 2.89 -14.97 -7.25
C GLN A 81 1.80 -15.83 -7.91
N THR A 82 1.84 -17.15 -7.67
CA THR A 82 0.80 -18.06 -8.16
C THR A 82 -0.57 -17.72 -7.57
N ALA A 83 -0.64 -17.52 -6.25
CA ALA A 83 -1.88 -17.12 -5.60
C ALA A 83 -2.44 -15.80 -6.13
N LEU A 84 -1.56 -14.80 -6.40
CA LEU A 84 -1.98 -13.53 -7.02
C LEU A 84 -2.55 -13.73 -8.43
N GLN A 85 -1.91 -14.58 -9.25
CA GLN A 85 -2.35 -14.84 -10.63
C GLN A 85 -3.63 -15.67 -10.70
N GLU A 86 -3.85 -16.56 -9.73
CA GLU A 86 -5.03 -17.43 -9.67
C GLU A 86 -6.21 -16.80 -8.92
N GLY A 87 -6.01 -15.64 -8.27
CA GLY A 87 -7.02 -14.99 -7.44
C GLY A 87 -7.32 -15.76 -6.15
N ASP A 88 -6.36 -16.57 -5.65
CA ASP A 88 -6.54 -17.39 -4.43
C ASP A 88 -6.26 -16.56 -3.17
N TYR A 89 -7.02 -15.49 -2.98
CA TYR A 89 -7.00 -14.58 -1.83
C TYR A 89 -8.19 -13.62 -1.85
N ASP A 90 -8.50 -13.04 -0.70
CA ASP A 90 -9.41 -11.89 -0.54
C ASP A 90 -8.63 -10.59 -0.29
N MET A 91 -7.48 -10.72 0.37
CA MET A 91 -6.56 -9.62 0.64
C MET A 91 -5.12 -10.04 0.39
N TYR A 92 -4.29 -9.11 -0.06
CA TYR A 92 -2.85 -9.34 -0.16
C TYR A 92 -2.05 -8.13 0.34
N TYR A 93 -0.91 -8.40 0.98
CA TYR A 93 0.07 -7.39 1.37
C TYR A 93 1.18 -7.33 0.34
N ALA A 94 1.33 -6.20 -0.34
CA ALA A 94 2.31 -6.02 -1.40
C ALA A 94 3.20 -4.80 -1.18
N GLU A 95 4.29 -4.77 -1.92
CA GLU A 95 5.15 -3.61 -2.10
C GLU A 95 5.30 -3.34 -3.58
N VAL A 96 5.21 -2.07 -3.96
CA VAL A 96 5.37 -1.64 -5.34
C VAL A 96 6.26 -0.40 -5.39
N LYS A 97 7.13 -0.35 -6.40
CA LYS A 97 7.90 0.85 -6.70
C LYS A 97 7.13 1.71 -7.69
N LEU A 98 6.63 2.83 -7.21
CA LEU A 98 5.96 3.82 -8.06
C LEU A 98 6.97 4.65 -8.86
N SER A 99 6.53 5.19 -9.99
CA SER A 99 7.25 6.22 -10.75
C SER A 99 7.25 7.57 -10.01
N ALA A 100 8.08 8.51 -10.46
CA ALA A 100 8.26 9.81 -9.80
C ALA A 100 7.00 10.70 -9.82
N ASP A 101 6.10 10.47 -10.75
CA ASP A 101 4.81 11.12 -10.88
C ASP A 101 3.69 10.41 -10.10
N PHE A 102 4.03 9.39 -9.30
CA PHE A 102 3.07 8.59 -8.54
C PHE A 102 1.96 7.97 -9.40
N ASN A 103 2.31 7.58 -10.64
CA ASN A 103 1.37 6.87 -11.49
C ASN A 103 1.04 5.50 -10.88
N ILE A 104 -0.23 5.29 -10.55
CA ILE A 104 -0.76 4.07 -9.93
C ILE A 104 -1.68 3.30 -10.88
N SER A 105 -1.74 3.67 -12.17
CA SER A 105 -2.60 3.02 -13.16
C SER A 105 -2.41 1.51 -13.20
N GLU A 106 -1.16 1.02 -13.16
CA GLU A 106 -0.85 -0.40 -13.17
C GLU A 106 -1.52 -1.22 -12.05
N LEU A 107 -1.95 -0.56 -10.97
CA LEU A 107 -2.54 -1.21 -9.81
C LEU A 107 -4.06 -1.30 -9.84
N VAL A 108 -4.73 -0.36 -10.53
CA VAL A 108 -6.18 -0.15 -10.36
C VAL A 108 -6.96 0.07 -11.66
N THR A 109 -6.30 0.18 -12.81
CA THR A 109 -7.00 0.26 -14.09
C THR A 109 -7.24 -1.14 -14.66
N GLU A 110 -8.25 -1.30 -15.52
CA GLU A 110 -8.63 -2.59 -16.11
C GLU A 110 -7.45 -3.29 -16.80
N ASP A 111 -6.63 -2.55 -17.55
CA ASP A 111 -5.45 -3.06 -18.27
C ASP A 111 -4.16 -3.05 -17.42
N GLY A 112 -4.23 -2.72 -16.14
CA GLY A 112 -3.08 -2.60 -15.26
C GLY A 112 -2.40 -3.94 -15.00
N SER A 113 -1.09 -4.03 -15.25
CA SER A 113 -0.32 -5.28 -15.14
C SER A 113 -0.21 -5.82 -13.71
N LEU A 114 -0.50 -4.99 -12.71
CA LEU A 114 -0.50 -5.32 -11.28
C LEU A 114 -1.90 -5.26 -10.67
N ASN A 115 -2.93 -5.15 -11.50
CA ASN A 115 -4.33 -5.15 -11.05
C ASN A 115 -4.80 -6.58 -10.73
N TYR A 116 -4.15 -7.21 -9.76
CA TYR A 116 -4.52 -8.56 -9.33
C TYR A 116 -5.91 -8.62 -8.68
N GLY A 117 -6.43 -7.51 -8.17
CA GLY A 117 -7.79 -7.42 -7.61
C GLY A 117 -8.89 -7.36 -8.66
N GLU A 118 -8.56 -7.46 -9.96
CA GLU A 118 -9.51 -7.37 -11.08
C GLU A 118 -10.46 -6.17 -10.96
N ILE A 119 -9.91 -5.01 -10.60
CA ILE A 119 -10.66 -3.77 -10.46
C ILE A 119 -11.11 -3.33 -11.85
N LEU A 120 -12.44 -3.25 -12.06
CA LEU A 120 -13.08 -2.90 -13.34
C LEU A 120 -13.83 -1.56 -13.27
N ASP A 121 -13.47 -0.70 -12.34
CA ASP A 121 -14.15 0.60 -12.17
C ASP A 121 -13.52 1.67 -13.06
N PRO A 122 -14.24 2.15 -14.11
CA PRO A 122 -13.71 3.13 -15.06
C PRO A 122 -13.45 4.52 -14.42
N GLY A 123 -13.87 4.73 -13.19
CA GLY A 123 -13.55 5.93 -12.44
C GLY A 123 -12.05 6.08 -12.23
N TYR A 124 -11.33 4.98 -12.04
CA TYR A 124 -9.86 5.03 -11.88
C TYR A 124 -9.16 5.52 -13.14
N ASP A 125 -9.55 5.02 -14.32
CA ASP A 125 -9.00 5.48 -15.60
C ASP A 125 -9.23 6.99 -15.77
N THR A 126 -10.42 7.46 -15.43
CA THR A 126 -10.78 8.88 -15.53
C THR A 126 -9.94 9.75 -14.60
N TYR A 127 -9.96 9.46 -13.29
CA TYR A 127 -9.31 10.32 -12.29
C TYR A 127 -7.77 10.28 -12.38
N ILE A 128 -7.19 9.12 -12.70
CA ILE A 128 -5.75 9.00 -12.93
C ILE A 128 -5.35 9.67 -14.24
N GLY A 129 -6.12 9.47 -15.30
CA GLY A 129 -5.89 10.12 -16.59
C GLY A 129 -5.90 11.65 -16.48
N ASP A 130 -6.88 12.21 -15.79
CA ASP A 130 -6.98 13.65 -15.54
C ASP A 130 -5.78 14.17 -14.72
N TYR A 131 -5.36 13.44 -13.69
CA TYR A 131 -4.19 13.79 -12.88
C TYR A 131 -2.89 13.77 -13.71
N LEU A 132 -2.68 12.74 -14.53
CA LEU A 132 -1.48 12.60 -15.35
C LEU A 132 -1.43 13.64 -16.49
N ALA A 133 -2.58 14.01 -17.05
CA ALA A 133 -2.70 15.03 -18.11
C ALA A 133 -2.69 16.47 -17.57
N ALA A 134 -2.81 16.65 -16.25
CA ALA A 134 -2.94 17.98 -15.63
C ALA A 134 -1.69 18.84 -15.83
N THR A 135 -1.91 20.13 -16.06
CA THR A 135 -0.84 21.15 -16.02
C THR A 135 -0.38 21.40 -14.59
N ASP A 136 0.78 22.01 -14.41
CA ASP A 136 1.30 22.35 -13.07
C ASP A 136 0.31 23.20 -12.24
N THR A 137 -0.52 24.02 -12.91
CA THR A 137 -1.52 24.86 -12.26
C THR A 137 -2.69 24.05 -11.69
N ASP A 138 -3.09 23.00 -12.38
CA ASP A 138 -4.32 22.24 -12.06
C ASP A 138 -4.02 20.91 -11.37
N ARG A 139 -2.76 20.49 -11.36
CA ARG A 139 -2.31 19.18 -10.84
C ARG A 139 -2.76 18.93 -9.40
N GLN A 140 -2.71 19.94 -8.54
CA GLN A 140 -3.14 19.80 -7.15
C GLN A 140 -4.64 19.46 -7.08
N MET A 141 -5.48 20.14 -7.86
CA MET A 141 -6.93 19.90 -7.89
C MET A 141 -7.24 18.47 -8.33
N TYR A 142 -6.62 18.01 -9.42
CA TYR A 142 -6.84 16.64 -9.90
C TYR A 142 -6.28 15.58 -8.95
N CYS A 143 -5.17 15.86 -8.28
CA CYS A 143 -4.66 15.00 -7.21
C CYS A 143 -5.66 14.88 -6.05
N GLU A 144 -6.27 15.99 -5.62
CA GLU A 144 -7.29 15.99 -4.56
C GLU A 144 -8.53 15.19 -4.98
N LEU A 145 -8.99 15.34 -6.22
CA LEU A 145 -10.13 14.57 -6.75
C LEU A 145 -9.83 13.07 -6.81
N MET A 146 -8.68 12.70 -7.31
CA MET A 146 -8.20 11.33 -7.34
C MET A 146 -8.12 10.73 -5.92
N CYS A 147 -7.50 11.44 -4.97
CA CYS A 147 -7.41 11.01 -3.58
C CYS A 147 -8.78 10.87 -2.91
N GLN A 148 -9.73 11.75 -3.21
CA GLN A 148 -11.11 11.64 -2.70
C GLN A 148 -11.78 10.38 -3.23
N TYR A 149 -11.64 10.09 -4.52
CA TYR A 149 -12.20 8.89 -5.12
C TYR A 149 -11.61 7.62 -4.50
N PHE A 150 -10.29 7.54 -4.37
CA PHE A 150 -9.60 6.44 -3.70
C PHE A 150 -10.04 6.27 -2.24
N THR A 151 -10.28 7.35 -1.53
CA THR A 151 -10.76 7.29 -0.15
C THR A 151 -12.19 6.71 -0.05
N GLN A 152 -13.02 6.96 -1.05
CA GLN A 152 -14.41 6.48 -1.06
C GLN A 152 -14.52 5.00 -1.44
N THR A 153 -13.69 4.56 -2.37
CA THR A 153 -13.72 3.20 -2.93
C THR A 153 -12.74 2.24 -2.25
N ALA A 154 -11.66 2.78 -1.64
CA ALA A 154 -10.64 2.07 -0.87
C ALA A 154 -10.12 0.76 -1.52
N PRO A 155 -9.74 0.75 -2.82
CA PRO A 155 -9.25 -0.46 -3.48
C PRO A 155 -7.87 -0.88 -2.96
N ILE A 156 -7.11 0.09 -2.46
CA ILE A 156 -5.77 -0.07 -1.90
C ILE A 156 -5.69 0.74 -0.61
N VAL A 157 -5.10 0.15 0.43
CA VAL A 157 -4.81 0.83 1.69
C VAL A 157 -3.30 1.05 1.79
N PRO A 158 -2.80 2.28 1.58
CA PRO A 158 -1.38 2.59 1.74
C PRO A 158 -0.95 2.45 3.20
N ILE A 159 0.10 1.66 3.47
CA ILE A 159 0.62 1.44 4.82
C ILE A 159 1.76 2.42 5.12
N CYS A 160 2.80 2.44 4.28
CA CYS A 160 3.95 3.33 4.45
C CYS A 160 4.76 3.44 3.16
N PHE A 161 5.64 4.43 3.12
CA PHE A 161 6.71 4.50 2.12
C PHE A 161 8.03 4.11 2.77
N GLU A 162 8.82 3.29 2.07
CA GLU A 162 10.19 3.01 2.47
C GLU A 162 11.05 4.27 2.32
N LYS A 163 11.86 4.57 3.34
CA LYS A 163 12.85 5.65 3.26
C LYS A 163 14.16 5.09 2.74
N THR A 164 14.68 5.72 1.69
CA THR A 164 16.04 5.48 1.24
C THR A 164 16.99 6.44 1.95
N GLU A 165 18.05 5.91 2.57
CA GLU A 165 19.07 6.71 3.23
C GLU A 165 20.40 6.57 2.47
N MET A 166 21.06 7.70 2.20
CA MET A 166 22.41 7.73 1.66
C MET A 166 23.42 7.89 2.81
N LEU A 167 24.29 6.94 2.97
CA LEU A 167 25.38 7.01 3.94
C LEU A 167 26.65 7.50 3.25
N THR A 168 27.23 8.59 3.76
CA THR A 168 28.50 9.14 3.30
C THR A 168 29.54 9.12 4.41
N HIS A 169 30.81 9.12 4.04
CA HIS A 169 31.88 9.23 5.04
C HIS A 169 31.83 10.63 5.67
N ARG A 170 31.78 10.66 7.01
CA ARG A 170 31.70 11.91 7.79
C ARG A 170 32.89 12.83 7.48
N GLY A 171 32.61 14.07 7.11
CA GLY A 171 33.61 15.09 6.79
C GLY A 171 34.24 14.97 5.40
N VAL A 172 33.84 13.98 4.58
CA VAL A 172 34.32 13.84 3.20
C VAL A 172 33.31 14.41 2.21
N VAL A 173 32.05 14.14 2.39
CA VAL A 173 30.99 14.62 1.49
C VAL A 173 30.05 15.53 2.27
N SER A 174 29.85 16.74 1.75
CA SER A 174 28.88 17.71 2.26
C SER A 174 28.04 18.30 1.13
N GLY A 175 26.84 18.79 1.46
CA GLY A 175 25.90 19.36 0.49
C GLY A 175 25.19 18.30 -0.38
N ALA A 176 25.31 17.02 -0.07
CA ALA A 176 24.59 15.98 -0.79
C ALA A 176 23.07 16.11 -0.55
N SER A 177 22.30 16.12 -1.64
CA SER A 177 20.83 16.25 -1.64
C SER A 177 20.17 15.15 -2.49
N PRO A 178 20.41 13.84 -2.16
CA PRO A 178 19.84 12.74 -2.93
C PRO A 178 18.32 12.77 -2.89
N THR A 179 17.70 12.35 -3.98
CA THR A 179 16.27 12.08 -4.03
C THR A 179 16.03 10.57 -4.10
N GLN A 180 14.79 10.15 -3.91
CA GLN A 180 14.41 8.73 -4.03
C GLN A 180 14.69 8.15 -5.42
N TYR A 181 14.69 8.99 -6.46
CA TYR A 181 14.85 8.58 -7.86
C TYR A 181 16.22 8.88 -8.44
N ASP A 182 16.96 9.83 -7.83
CA ASP A 182 18.29 10.24 -8.27
C ASP A 182 19.22 10.40 -7.05
N LEU A 183 20.09 9.43 -6.85
CA LEU A 183 21.08 9.45 -5.76
C LEU A 183 22.14 10.54 -5.95
N PHE A 184 22.35 10.98 -7.18
CA PHE A 184 23.34 12.00 -7.53
C PHE A 184 22.70 13.36 -7.86
N HIS A 185 21.46 13.56 -7.39
CA HIS A 185 20.78 14.83 -7.60
C HIS A 185 21.65 15.98 -7.15
N ASP A 186 21.79 16.96 -8.06
CA ASP A 186 22.61 18.15 -7.83
C ASP A 186 24.08 17.89 -7.47
N PHE A 187 24.64 16.76 -8.00
CA PHE A 187 26.02 16.32 -7.71
C PHE A 187 27.07 17.43 -7.93
N ALA A 188 26.85 18.34 -8.88
CA ALA A 188 27.75 19.47 -9.15
C ALA A 188 27.86 20.48 -7.99
N SER A 189 26.90 20.47 -7.06
CA SER A 189 26.90 21.32 -5.86
C SER A 189 27.54 20.65 -4.65
N TRP A 190 27.84 19.34 -4.73
CA TRP A 190 28.45 18.62 -3.60
C TRP A 190 29.89 19.06 -3.38
N THR A 191 30.28 19.16 -2.12
CA THR A 191 31.67 19.38 -1.75
C THR A 191 32.27 18.05 -1.28
N ILE A 192 33.38 17.66 -1.92
CA ILE A 192 34.14 16.45 -1.56
C ILE A 192 35.51 16.88 -1.04
N GLU A 193 35.75 16.71 0.25
CA GLU A 193 37.01 17.00 0.91
C GLU A 193 37.82 15.71 1.04
N ILE A 194 38.89 15.61 0.26
CA ILE A 194 39.81 14.48 0.33
C ILE A 194 41.11 14.99 0.99
N GLU A 195 41.34 14.62 2.26
CA GLU A 195 42.65 14.83 2.86
C GLU A 195 43.65 13.97 2.10
N ARG A 196 44.65 14.62 1.50
CA ARG A 196 45.83 13.91 1.04
C ARG A 196 46.56 13.42 2.28
N GLY A 197 46.51 12.12 2.55
CA GLY A 197 47.41 11.53 3.54
C GLY A 197 48.82 11.95 3.19
N ASP A 198 49.53 12.58 4.15
CA ASP A 198 50.94 12.86 4.00
C ASP A 198 51.61 11.54 3.64
N ALA A 199 52.23 11.50 2.45
CA ALA A 199 53.05 10.36 2.08
C ALA A 199 54.16 10.26 3.14
N ALA A 200 54.12 9.21 3.94
CA ALA A 200 55.15 8.91 4.91
C ALA A 200 56.50 8.90 4.16
N GLN A 201 57.37 9.83 4.51
CA GLN A 201 58.77 9.86 4.11
C GLN A 201 59.55 8.75 4.82
#